data_13937ed3ea0ebf2835a1cf6257e38b9a
#
_entry.id   13937ed3ea0ebf2835a1cf6257e38b9a
#
_cell.length_a   1.000
_cell.length_b   1.000
_cell.length_c   1.000
_cell.angle_alpha   90.00
_cell.angle_beta   90.00
_cell.angle_gamma   90.00
#
_symmetry.space_group_name_H-M   'P 1'
#
loop_
_entity.id
_entity.type
_entity.pdbx_description
1 polymer ?
#
loop_
_entity_poly.entity_id
_entity_poly.type
_entity_poly.pdbx_seq_one_letter_code
_entity_poly.pdbx_strand_id
1 'polypeptide(L)'
;AVAAAPWTGGSNGEEVFYAFGPNNNTLSAVTVPTITLFGTTDTVTTKESILPAMRQLSGPTYVVELVDQPHVFEGGAWQDRDNWELLFFNAYLKADPEALSLLATGTSMQGGNADRQLFEYQSGIE
;
A
#
# COMPACT_ATOMS: atom_id res chain seq x y z
N ALA A 1 4.13 -7.91 4.90
CA ALA A 1 5.07 -6.80 4.70
C ALA A 1 4.34 -5.45 4.78
N VAL A 2 5.04 -4.41 5.18
CA VAL A 2 4.56 -3.02 5.18
C VAL A 2 5.50 -2.19 4.33
N ALA A 3 4.94 -1.37 3.44
CA ALA A 3 5.70 -0.47 2.59
C ALA A 3 5.04 0.92 2.55
N ALA A 4 5.75 1.93 3.02
CA ALA A 4 5.32 3.33 2.90
C ALA A 4 6.07 3.97 1.74
N ALA A 5 5.32 4.51 0.77
CA ALA A 5 5.85 5.13 -0.45
C ALA A 5 6.96 4.28 -1.14
N PRO A 6 6.67 3.00 -1.47
CA PRO A 6 7.69 2.08 -1.98
C PRO A 6 8.16 2.49 -3.37
N TRP A 7 9.47 2.47 -3.58
CA TRP A 7 10.03 2.65 -4.91
C TRP A 7 9.98 1.34 -5.70
N THR A 8 9.19 1.30 -6.75
CA THR A 8 9.01 0.12 -7.61
C THR A 8 9.62 0.30 -9.00
N GLY A 9 10.32 1.38 -9.19
CA GLY A 9 10.90 1.81 -10.45
C GLY A 9 10.43 3.21 -10.82
N GLY A 10 10.80 3.65 -11.99
CA GLY A 10 10.47 4.98 -12.48
C GLY A 10 10.73 5.12 -13.96
N SER A 11 10.61 6.32 -14.46
CA SER A 11 10.97 6.66 -15.84
C SER A 11 11.92 7.84 -15.87
N ASN A 12 12.84 7.82 -16.83
CA ASN A 12 13.71 8.95 -17.16
C ASN A 12 13.56 9.22 -18.66
N GLY A 13 12.64 10.12 -19.00
CA GLY A 13 12.27 10.35 -20.39
C GLY A 13 11.58 9.14 -21.03
N GLU A 14 12.19 8.53 -22.05
CA GLU A 14 11.63 7.36 -22.74
C GLU A 14 12.00 6.01 -22.09
N GLU A 15 12.95 6.01 -21.15
CA GLU A 15 13.38 4.80 -20.47
C GLU A 15 12.54 4.55 -19.22
N VAL A 16 12.03 3.33 -19.08
CA VAL A 16 11.29 2.85 -17.91
C VAL A 16 12.16 1.85 -17.15
N PHE A 17 12.34 2.12 -15.88
CA PHE A 17 13.12 1.27 -14.97
C PHE A 17 12.20 0.52 -14.03
N TYR A 18 12.42 -0.78 -13.87
CA TYR A 18 11.70 -1.63 -12.95
C TYR A 18 12.62 -2.12 -11.83
N ALA A 19 12.20 -1.96 -10.58
CA ALA A 19 13.00 -2.36 -9.42
C ALA A 19 13.07 -3.89 -9.26
N PHE A 20 12.05 -4.61 -9.74
CA PHE A 20 11.84 -6.03 -9.47
C PHE A 20 11.70 -6.86 -10.75
N GLY A 21 12.72 -6.78 -11.61
CA GLY A 21 12.74 -7.48 -12.89
C GLY A 21 11.85 -6.84 -13.96
N PRO A 22 11.83 -7.38 -15.19
CA PRO A 22 11.04 -6.81 -16.28
C PRO A 22 9.56 -6.66 -15.90
N ASN A 23 9.03 -5.45 -16.02
CA ASN A 23 7.67 -5.10 -15.58
C ASN A 23 7.38 -5.45 -14.11
N ASN A 24 8.40 -5.47 -13.24
CA ASN A 24 8.31 -5.90 -11.84
C ASN A 24 7.78 -7.34 -11.66
N ASN A 25 7.98 -8.22 -12.61
CA ASN A 25 7.38 -9.56 -12.65
C ASN A 25 7.82 -10.50 -11.52
N THR A 26 8.97 -10.23 -10.88
CA THR A 26 9.43 -11.02 -9.73
C THR A 26 8.57 -10.79 -8.49
N LEU A 27 7.77 -9.73 -8.43
CA LEU A 27 6.83 -9.50 -7.35
C LEU A 27 5.73 -10.58 -7.27
N SER A 28 5.45 -11.29 -8.35
CA SER A 28 4.50 -12.41 -8.36
C SER A 28 4.93 -13.58 -7.44
N ALA A 29 6.18 -13.66 -7.06
CA ALA A 29 6.65 -14.63 -6.08
C ALA A 29 6.39 -14.23 -4.62
N VAL A 30 5.93 -13.01 -4.37
CA VAL A 30 5.63 -12.52 -3.01
C VAL A 30 4.23 -12.98 -2.62
N THR A 31 4.15 -13.91 -1.67
CA THR A 31 2.91 -14.53 -1.19
C THR A 31 2.50 -14.08 0.21
N VAL A 32 3.36 -13.34 0.90
CA VAL A 32 3.07 -12.83 2.24
C VAL A 32 2.07 -11.67 2.18
N PRO A 33 1.19 -11.54 3.19
CA PRO A 33 0.33 -10.37 3.30
C PRO A 33 1.13 -9.07 3.25
N THR A 34 0.67 -8.12 2.45
CA THR A 34 1.37 -6.84 2.23
C THR A 34 0.39 -5.67 2.30
N ILE A 35 0.76 -4.63 3.02
CA ILE A 35 0.09 -3.33 2.97
C ILE A 35 1.04 -2.28 2.41
N THR A 36 0.52 -1.47 1.51
CA THR A 36 1.25 -0.35 0.89
C THR A 36 0.47 0.93 1.09
N LEU A 37 1.16 1.97 1.51
CA LEU A 37 0.59 3.31 1.69
C LEU A 37 1.41 4.30 0.87
N PHE A 38 0.74 5.19 0.16
CA PHE A 38 1.41 6.27 -0.59
C PHE A 38 0.50 7.48 -0.74
N GLY A 39 1.09 8.62 -1.08
CA GLY A 39 0.35 9.87 -1.27
C GLY A 39 -0.10 10.06 -2.71
N THR A 40 -1.29 10.63 -2.92
CA THR A 40 -1.80 10.87 -4.28
C THR A 40 -1.06 11.96 -5.04
N THR A 41 -0.34 12.84 -4.34
CA THR A 41 0.51 13.88 -4.94
C THR A 41 2.00 13.56 -4.87
N ASP A 42 2.34 12.30 -4.56
CA ASP A 42 3.73 11.83 -4.57
C ASP A 42 4.29 11.84 -6.00
N THR A 43 5.34 12.63 -6.21
CA THR A 43 6.04 12.75 -7.51
C THR A 43 7.33 11.94 -7.58
N VAL A 44 7.72 11.30 -6.47
CA VAL A 44 8.91 10.45 -6.39
C VAL A 44 8.53 8.99 -6.65
N THR A 45 7.49 8.51 -5.93
CA THR A 45 6.94 7.16 -6.11
C THR A 45 5.47 7.31 -6.51
N THR A 46 5.25 7.44 -7.82
CA THR A 46 3.95 7.79 -8.35
C THR A 46 2.96 6.62 -8.33
N LYS A 47 1.69 6.94 -8.28
CA LYS A 47 0.59 5.97 -8.40
C LYS A 47 0.75 5.07 -9.62
N GLU A 48 1.14 5.64 -10.74
CA GLU A 48 1.33 4.94 -12.02
C GLU A 48 2.42 3.87 -11.94
N SER A 49 3.41 4.05 -11.06
CA SER A 49 4.46 3.04 -10.83
C SER A 49 4.06 2.03 -9.74
N ILE A 50 3.42 2.48 -8.67
CA ILE A 50 3.11 1.65 -7.50
C ILE A 50 1.98 0.66 -7.79
N LEU A 51 0.84 1.10 -8.32
CA LEU A 51 -0.34 0.24 -8.46
C LEU A 51 -0.10 -0.97 -9.36
N PRO A 52 0.49 -0.85 -10.56
CA PRO A 52 0.78 -2.02 -11.39
C PRO A 52 1.73 -3.01 -10.71
N ALA A 53 2.68 -2.52 -9.91
CA ALA A 53 3.60 -3.36 -9.16
C ALA A 53 2.89 -4.11 -8.02
N MET A 54 2.07 -3.42 -7.24
CA MET A 54 1.32 -4.04 -6.13
C MET A 54 0.32 -5.09 -6.61
N ARG A 55 -0.30 -4.89 -7.78
CA ARG A 55 -1.21 -5.87 -8.38
C ARG A 55 -0.55 -7.16 -8.85
N GLN A 56 0.78 -7.21 -8.89
CA GLN A 56 1.51 -8.44 -9.20
C GLN A 56 1.76 -9.33 -7.98
N LEU A 57 1.59 -8.80 -6.76
CA LEU A 57 1.74 -9.59 -5.55
C LEU A 57 0.71 -10.73 -5.52
N SER A 58 1.13 -11.94 -5.16
CA SER A 58 0.27 -13.12 -5.09
C SER A 58 -0.37 -13.35 -3.72
N GLY A 59 0.11 -12.67 -2.69
CA GLY A 59 -0.48 -12.68 -1.35
C GLY A 59 -1.59 -11.64 -1.18
N PRO A 60 -2.29 -11.66 -0.03
CA PRO A 60 -3.25 -10.61 0.33
C PRO A 60 -2.58 -9.25 0.28
N THR A 61 -3.12 -8.34 -0.53
CA THR A 61 -2.51 -7.03 -0.78
C THR A 61 -3.51 -5.93 -0.49
N TYR A 62 -3.08 -4.98 0.32
CA TYR A 62 -3.85 -3.81 0.70
C TYR A 62 -3.13 -2.57 0.22
N VAL A 63 -3.83 -1.70 -0.46
CA VAL A 63 -3.29 -0.43 -0.95
C VAL A 63 -4.10 0.71 -0.38
N VAL A 64 -3.45 1.62 0.31
CA VAL A 64 -4.05 2.82 0.89
C VAL A 64 -3.43 4.04 0.25
N GLU A 65 -4.23 4.80 -0.46
CA GLU A 65 -3.84 6.10 -0.99
C GLU A 65 -4.23 7.19 0.01
N LEU A 66 -3.26 7.96 0.45
CA LEU A 66 -3.51 9.12 1.30
C LEU A 66 -3.69 10.36 0.40
N VAL A 67 -4.90 10.87 0.36
CA VAL A 67 -5.30 11.96 -0.56
C VAL A 67 -4.54 13.24 -0.21
N ASP A 68 -4.06 13.95 -1.25
CA ASP A 68 -3.29 15.19 -1.16
C ASP A 68 -1.98 15.09 -0.34
N GLN A 69 -1.44 13.88 -0.21
CA GLN A 69 -0.18 13.69 0.49
C GLN A 69 0.99 13.56 -0.49
N PRO A 70 2.12 14.23 -0.19
CA PRO A 70 3.38 14.09 -0.94
C PRO A 70 4.14 12.82 -0.54
N HIS A 71 5.35 12.65 -1.10
CA HIS A 71 6.24 11.52 -0.78
C HIS A 71 6.54 11.38 0.71
N VAL A 72 6.75 12.48 1.39
CA VAL A 72 6.86 12.52 2.86
C VAL A 72 5.53 13.02 3.41
N PHE A 73 4.80 12.13 4.05
CA PHE A 73 3.48 12.46 4.59
C PHE A 73 3.53 13.63 5.56
N GLU A 74 2.50 14.45 5.54
CA GLU A 74 2.42 15.68 6.32
C GLU A 74 1.19 15.70 7.24
N GLY A 75 1.30 16.45 8.33
CA GLY A 75 0.18 16.68 9.25
C GLY A 75 -0.41 15.38 9.81
N GLY A 76 -1.74 15.27 9.83
CA GLY A 76 -2.44 14.10 10.36
C GLY A 76 -2.27 12.80 9.56
N ALA A 77 -1.68 12.85 8.37
CA ALA A 77 -1.46 11.66 7.55
C ALA A 77 -0.45 10.69 8.15
N TRP A 78 0.46 11.15 9.00
CA TRP A 78 1.32 10.27 9.79
C TRP A 78 0.52 9.35 10.70
N GLN A 79 -0.50 9.91 11.36
CA GLN A 79 -1.36 9.13 12.24
C GLN A 79 -2.22 8.14 11.45
N ASP A 80 -2.72 8.56 10.28
CA ASP A 80 -3.48 7.66 9.39
C ASP A 80 -2.62 6.48 8.95
N ARG A 81 -1.38 6.71 8.53
CA ARG A 81 -0.41 5.66 8.21
C ARG A 81 -0.22 4.71 9.39
N ASP A 82 0.11 5.24 10.56
CA ASP A 82 0.42 4.44 11.75
C ASP A 82 -0.80 3.60 12.17
N ASN A 83 -2.02 4.13 12.03
CA ASN A 83 -3.25 3.41 12.31
C ASN A 83 -3.43 2.20 11.35
N TRP A 84 -3.20 2.38 10.05
CA TRP A 84 -3.27 1.29 9.08
C TRP A 84 -2.20 0.23 9.31
N GLU A 85 -0.98 0.63 9.61
CA GLU A 85 0.12 -0.29 9.92
C GLU A 85 -0.19 -1.11 11.19
N LEU A 86 -0.70 -0.45 12.23
CA LEU A 86 -1.08 -1.12 13.47
C LEU A 86 -2.23 -2.12 13.24
N LEU A 87 -3.25 -1.73 12.47
CA LEU A 87 -4.36 -2.61 12.10
C LEU A 87 -3.83 -3.85 11.36
N PHE A 88 -2.96 -3.65 10.39
CA PHE A 88 -2.34 -4.73 9.63
C PHE A 88 -1.53 -5.68 10.53
N PHE A 89 -0.73 -5.16 11.43
CA PHE A 89 0.03 -5.98 12.38
C PHE A 89 -0.88 -6.74 13.36
N ASN A 90 -1.95 -6.12 13.85
CA ASN A 90 -2.91 -6.82 14.69
C ASN A 90 -3.58 -7.98 13.93
N ALA A 91 -3.97 -7.75 12.68
CA ALA A 91 -4.60 -8.77 11.85
C ALA A 91 -3.67 -9.98 11.59
N TYR A 92 -2.41 -9.73 11.23
CA TYR A 92 -1.53 -10.80 10.74
C TYR A 92 -0.50 -11.30 11.74
N LEU A 93 -0.08 -10.51 12.72
CA LEU A 93 0.88 -10.98 13.74
C LEU A 93 0.19 -11.47 15.01
N LYS A 94 -0.97 -10.87 15.36
CA LYS A 94 -1.75 -11.29 16.52
C LYS A 94 -2.92 -12.20 16.16
N ALA A 95 -3.18 -12.41 14.86
CA ALA A 95 -4.32 -13.17 14.35
C ALA A 95 -5.67 -12.65 14.90
N ASP A 96 -5.80 -11.32 15.03
CA ASP A 96 -7.01 -10.67 15.52
C ASP A 96 -8.08 -10.67 14.42
N PRO A 97 -9.21 -11.40 14.61
CA PRO A 97 -10.23 -11.51 13.58
C PRO A 97 -11.01 -10.20 13.34
N GLU A 98 -11.13 -9.34 14.34
CA GLU A 98 -11.76 -8.03 14.19
C GLU A 98 -10.89 -7.12 13.34
N ALA A 99 -9.58 -7.07 13.63
CA ALA A 99 -8.63 -6.32 12.83
C ALA A 99 -8.59 -6.81 11.38
N LEU A 100 -8.65 -8.12 11.16
CA LEU A 100 -8.70 -8.70 9.81
C LEU A 100 -9.96 -8.29 9.05
N SER A 101 -11.11 -8.29 9.73
CA SER A 101 -12.39 -7.86 9.14
C SER A 101 -12.39 -6.38 8.78
N LEU A 102 -11.89 -5.52 9.65
CA LEU A 102 -11.77 -4.08 9.39
C LEU A 102 -10.84 -3.81 8.21
N LEU A 103 -9.70 -4.50 8.17
CA LEU A 103 -8.73 -4.39 7.11
C LEU A 103 -9.33 -4.82 5.75
N ALA A 104 -10.05 -5.94 5.70
CA ALA A 104 -10.66 -6.45 4.48
C ALA A 104 -11.79 -5.54 3.94
N THR A 105 -12.50 -4.83 4.81
CA THR A 105 -13.57 -3.89 4.43
C THR A 105 -13.07 -2.49 4.12
N GLY A 106 -11.78 -2.20 4.35
CA GLY A 106 -11.22 -0.87 4.18
C GLY A 106 -11.80 0.16 5.14
N THR A 107 -12.36 -0.31 6.26
CA THR A 107 -12.94 0.60 7.25
C THR A 107 -11.81 1.33 7.98
N SER A 108 -11.84 2.65 7.93
CA SER A 108 -10.84 3.45 8.64
C SER A 108 -10.92 3.18 10.14
N MET A 109 -9.76 3.08 10.76
CA MET A 109 -9.66 2.93 12.20
C MET A 109 -10.15 4.19 12.92
N GLN A 110 -10.54 4.00 14.18
CA GLN A 110 -10.85 5.10 15.07
C GLN A 110 -9.69 6.12 15.10
N GLY A 111 -9.96 7.36 14.74
CA GLY A 111 -8.95 8.42 14.63
C GLY A 111 -8.38 8.62 13.23
N GLY A 112 -8.67 7.73 12.27
CA GLY A 112 -8.32 7.95 10.86
C GLY A 112 -9.31 8.91 10.17
N ASN A 113 -8.85 9.61 9.14
CA ASN A 113 -9.68 10.47 8.34
C ASN A 113 -10.11 9.75 7.06
N ALA A 114 -11.32 9.19 7.05
CA ALA A 114 -11.87 8.46 5.91
C ALA A 114 -11.93 9.29 4.61
N ASP A 115 -12.10 10.61 4.72
CA ASP A 115 -12.16 11.51 3.57
C ASP A 115 -10.79 11.69 2.87
N ARG A 116 -9.72 11.24 3.52
CA ARG A 116 -8.34 11.34 3.03
C ARG A 116 -7.78 10.03 2.51
N GLN A 117 -8.60 8.98 2.41
CA GLN A 117 -8.09 7.64 2.11
C GLN A 117 -8.87 7.02 0.96
N LEU A 118 -8.13 6.49 0.00
CA LEU A 118 -8.64 5.59 -1.03
C LEU A 118 -8.06 4.21 -0.76
N PHE A 119 -8.89 3.19 -0.83
CA PHE A 119 -8.53 1.84 -0.43
C PHE A 119 -8.77 0.86 -1.57
N GLU A 120 -7.80 -0.01 -1.81
CA GLU A 120 -7.92 -1.17 -2.70
C GLU A 120 -7.46 -2.41 -1.96
N TYR A 121 -8.27 -3.46 -1.99
CA TYR A 121 -7.92 -4.78 -1.48
C TYR A 121 -7.94 -5.81 -2.59
N GLN A 122 -6.88 -6.58 -2.64
CA GLN A 122 -6.74 -7.73 -3.51
C GLN A 122 -6.49 -8.96 -2.64
N SER A 123 -7.41 -9.93 -2.68
CA SER A 123 -7.15 -11.25 -2.09
C SER A 123 -6.01 -11.91 -2.88
N GLY A 124 -5.11 -12.60 -2.18
CA GLY A 124 -4.10 -13.40 -2.85
C GLY A 124 -4.73 -14.39 -3.83
N ILE A 125 -3.97 -14.81 -4.81
CA ILE A 125 -4.38 -15.89 -5.71
C ILE A 125 -4.48 -17.16 -4.87
N GLU A 126 -5.67 -17.68 -4.74
CA GLU A 126 -5.91 -19.00 -4.17
C GLU A 126 -5.43 -20.09 -5.12
#